data_fe67baa20e74984b508edfae1bc929c9
#
_entry.id   fe67baa20e74984b508edfae1bc929c9
#
_cell.length_a   1.000
_cell.length_b   1.000
_cell.length_c   1.000
_cell.angle_alpha   90.00
_cell.angle_beta   90.00
_cell.angle_gamma   90.00
#
_symmetry.space_group_name_H-M   'P 1'
#
loop_
_entity.id
_entity.type
_entity.pdbx_description
1 polymer ?
#
loop_
_entity_poly.entity_id
_entity_poly.type
_entity_poly.pdbx_seq_one_letter_code
_entity_poly.pdbx_strand_id
1 'polypeptide(L)'
;MPALPPLVLAGAGPAGLTAATLLARAGRKVVVHERNATVGARFVGDLQVIEDASDPGERVPAMFTRLGLPAPAWVPATGAEFFDARLRRSEVSSKEPYAWFVTRGPGEGTLDTTLLGGALAAGAEIRFRSRLEPKGADLVATGPQTPDGLARETAFETDGATRVRVLFDPSVAPGGYAYLFTVGGRGTFGCAIVRDLGGIDRYFERAKEKLLSVEKVPMEGARDAYSFMNFALAPEASREGRPAAGEAGAFQDYLFGLGMRYAISSGALAAEALLSGEDFAALARARFSRRQRVSLVNRFLYEAAGSLGLSLFER
;
A
#
# COMPACT_ATOMS: atom_id res chain seq x y z
N MET A 1 27.62 -30.32 -4.94
CA MET A 1 26.74 -29.79 -6.01
C MET A 1 27.14 -28.37 -6.35
N PRO A 2 27.19 -27.93 -7.59
CA PRO A 2 27.44 -26.52 -7.90
C PRO A 2 26.38 -25.64 -7.21
N ALA A 3 26.82 -24.51 -6.67
CA ALA A 3 25.88 -23.57 -6.03
C ALA A 3 24.90 -23.04 -7.08
N LEU A 4 23.61 -23.03 -6.75
CA LEU A 4 22.59 -22.43 -7.62
C LEU A 4 22.92 -20.94 -7.84
N PRO A 5 22.65 -20.39 -9.04
CA PRO A 5 22.86 -18.97 -9.28
C PRO A 5 21.99 -18.14 -8.33
N PRO A 6 22.44 -16.92 -8.00
CA PRO A 6 21.64 -16.03 -7.17
C PRO A 6 20.32 -15.65 -7.87
N LEU A 7 19.25 -15.56 -7.09
CA LEU A 7 18.00 -14.98 -7.55
C LEU A 7 18.12 -13.45 -7.52
N VAL A 8 17.70 -12.82 -8.60
CA VAL A 8 17.83 -11.37 -8.80
C VAL A 8 16.45 -10.72 -8.82
N LEU A 9 16.21 -9.79 -7.91
CA LEU A 9 14.94 -9.10 -7.74
C LEU A 9 15.07 -7.63 -8.10
N ALA A 10 14.06 -7.07 -8.76
CA ALA A 10 14.00 -5.65 -9.08
C ALA A 10 12.99 -4.95 -8.16
N GLY A 11 13.47 -4.04 -7.30
CA GLY A 11 12.70 -3.21 -6.37
C GLY A 11 12.72 -3.72 -4.93
N ALA A 12 13.09 -2.84 -3.99
CA ALA A 12 13.13 -3.07 -2.55
C ALA A 12 11.93 -2.44 -1.82
N GLY A 13 10.74 -2.53 -2.41
CA GLY A 13 9.46 -2.23 -1.75
C GLY A 13 8.97 -3.43 -0.93
N PRO A 14 7.78 -3.32 -0.27
CA PRO A 14 7.24 -4.38 0.58
C PRO A 14 7.17 -5.76 -0.10
N ALA A 15 6.80 -5.83 -1.38
CA ALA A 15 6.75 -7.09 -2.12
C ALA A 15 8.15 -7.71 -2.32
N GLY A 16 9.11 -6.90 -2.80
CA GLY A 16 10.48 -7.38 -3.07
C GLY A 16 11.21 -7.78 -1.80
N LEU A 17 11.09 -6.99 -0.73
CA LEU A 17 11.72 -7.31 0.57
C LEU A 17 11.11 -8.54 1.23
N THR A 18 9.78 -8.73 1.13
CA THR A 18 9.13 -9.96 1.60
C THR A 18 9.64 -11.17 0.85
N ALA A 19 9.67 -11.11 -0.49
CA ALA A 19 10.20 -12.21 -1.30
C ALA A 19 11.67 -12.49 -0.98
N ALA A 20 12.49 -11.45 -0.88
CA ALA A 20 13.91 -11.58 -0.54
C ALA A 20 14.13 -12.27 0.81
N THR A 21 13.36 -11.87 1.83
CA THR A 21 13.42 -12.48 3.17
C THR A 21 13.13 -13.98 3.10
N LEU A 22 12.05 -14.37 2.44
CA LEU A 22 11.62 -15.77 2.38
C LEU A 22 12.58 -16.63 1.55
N LEU A 23 13.02 -16.14 0.40
CA LEU A 23 13.99 -16.82 -0.45
C LEU A 23 15.34 -17.01 0.24
N ALA A 24 15.86 -15.98 0.91
CA ALA A 24 17.12 -16.07 1.63
C ALA A 24 17.04 -17.05 2.81
N ARG A 25 15.92 -17.05 3.56
CA ARG A 25 15.69 -18.04 4.63
C ARG A 25 15.58 -19.47 4.12
N ALA A 26 15.12 -19.67 2.88
CA ALA A 26 15.13 -20.96 2.22
C ALA A 26 16.53 -21.37 1.68
N GLY A 27 17.58 -20.63 2.03
CA GLY A 27 18.97 -20.94 1.65
C GLY A 27 19.36 -20.48 0.25
N ARG A 28 18.52 -19.66 -0.44
CA ARG A 28 18.88 -19.12 -1.75
C ARG A 28 19.73 -17.85 -1.58
N LYS A 29 20.74 -17.71 -2.44
CA LYS A 29 21.40 -16.41 -2.61
C LYS A 29 20.45 -15.45 -3.31
N VAL A 30 20.24 -14.26 -2.73
CA VAL A 30 19.28 -13.25 -3.25
C VAL A 30 19.97 -11.91 -3.37
N VAL A 31 19.83 -11.27 -4.51
CA VAL A 31 20.28 -9.90 -4.77
C VAL A 31 19.08 -9.05 -5.17
N VAL A 32 18.81 -7.99 -4.43
CA VAL A 32 17.73 -7.03 -4.73
C VAL A 32 18.34 -5.73 -5.25
N HIS A 33 17.90 -5.28 -6.40
CA HIS A 33 18.29 -3.99 -6.96
C HIS A 33 17.23 -2.94 -6.65
N GLU A 34 17.62 -1.87 -5.97
CA GLU A 34 16.79 -0.72 -5.65
C GLU A 34 17.36 0.55 -6.33
N ARG A 35 16.53 1.22 -7.14
CA ARG A 35 16.96 2.42 -7.89
C ARG A 35 17.29 3.62 -7.01
N ASN A 36 16.64 3.72 -5.85
CA ASN A 36 16.84 4.82 -4.91
C ASN A 36 18.04 4.56 -3.98
N ALA A 37 18.43 5.59 -3.23
CA ALA A 37 19.51 5.49 -2.24
C ALA A 37 19.09 4.78 -0.96
N THR A 38 17.78 4.59 -0.75
CA THR A 38 17.21 3.95 0.44
C THR A 38 15.83 3.38 0.12
N VAL A 39 15.31 2.49 0.98
CA VAL A 39 13.93 2.03 0.92
C VAL A 39 12.96 3.15 1.30
N GLY A 40 11.72 3.07 0.83
CA GLY A 40 10.67 4.04 1.19
C GLY A 40 10.94 5.48 0.73
N ALA A 41 11.91 5.72 -0.17
CA ALA A 41 12.40 7.06 -0.56
C ALA A 41 11.32 8.01 -1.11
N ARG A 42 10.17 7.49 -1.56
CA ARG A 42 9.04 8.32 -2.04
C ARG A 42 8.14 8.84 -0.92
N PHE A 43 8.31 8.36 0.31
CA PHE A 43 7.48 8.68 1.46
C PHE A 43 8.22 9.59 2.43
N VAL A 44 7.50 10.41 3.16
CA VAL A 44 8.02 11.45 4.06
C VAL A 44 7.74 11.19 5.54
N GLY A 45 7.41 9.97 5.89
CA GLY A 45 7.00 9.60 7.25
C GLY A 45 5.48 9.62 7.42
N ASP A 46 4.76 9.50 6.34
CA ASP A 46 3.32 9.47 6.28
C ASP A 46 2.75 8.19 6.93
N LEU A 47 1.61 8.36 7.60
CA LEU A 47 0.82 7.26 8.14
C LEU A 47 0.00 6.63 7.01
N GLN A 48 0.12 5.33 6.87
CA GLN A 48 -0.69 4.54 5.95
C GLN A 48 -1.30 3.34 6.66
N VAL A 49 -2.26 2.68 6.02
CA VAL A 49 -3.05 1.61 6.62
C VAL A 49 -2.80 0.29 5.90
N ILE A 50 -2.52 -0.76 6.67
CA ILE A 50 -2.61 -2.15 6.22
C ILE A 50 -3.92 -2.71 6.76
N GLU A 51 -4.83 -3.08 5.89
CA GLU A 51 -6.20 -3.50 6.24
C GLU A 51 -6.35 -5.03 6.29
N ASP A 52 -7.34 -5.50 7.04
CA ASP A 52 -7.68 -6.92 7.11
C ASP A 52 -8.73 -7.34 6.06
N ALA A 53 -9.44 -6.39 5.45
CA ALA A 53 -10.59 -6.64 4.59
C ALA A 53 -10.26 -7.42 3.31
N SER A 54 -9.06 -7.24 2.74
CA SER A 54 -8.64 -8.00 1.55
C SER A 54 -8.37 -9.48 1.83
N ASP A 55 -8.20 -9.87 3.09
CA ASP A 55 -8.14 -11.27 3.53
C ASP A 55 -8.75 -11.46 4.93
N PRO A 56 -10.09 -11.47 5.06
CA PRO A 56 -10.75 -11.53 6.36
C PRO A 56 -10.48 -12.83 7.14
N GLY A 57 -9.93 -13.86 6.49
CA GLY A 57 -9.53 -15.11 7.13
C GLY A 57 -8.23 -15.05 7.93
N GLU A 58 -7.44 -13.99 7.76
CA GLU A 58 -6.16 -13.83 8.45
C GLU A 58 -5.91 -12.36 8.78
N ARG A 59 -5.64 -12.03 10.03
CA ARG A 59 -5.28 -10.67 10.45
C ARG A 59 -3.85 -10.31 10.05
N VAL A 60 -3.57 -9.03 9.80
CA VAL A 60 -2.23 -8.55 9.41
C VAL A 60 -1.12 -9.01 10.36
N PRO A 61 -1.23 -8.90 11.70
CA PRO A 61 -0.19 -9.42 12.58
C PRO A 61 0.03 -10.93 12.47
N ALA A 62 -1.04 -11.70 12.28
CA ALA A 62 -0.95 -13.15 12.08
C ALA A 62 -0.24 -13.49 10.77
N MET A 63 -0.52 -12.72 9.69
CA MET A 63 0.20 -12.85 8.42
C MET A 63 1.71 -12.60 8.60
N PHE A 64 2.11 -11.54 9.30
CA PHE A 64 3.52 -11.25 9.57
C PHE A 64 4.18 -12.39 10.37
N THR A 65 3.51 -12.89 11.40
CA THR A 65 3.98 -14.03 12.21
C THR A 65 4.15 -15.28 11.37
N ARG A 66 3.14 -15.66 10.58
CA ARG A 66 3.19 -16.83 9.70
C ARG A 66 4.30 -16.74 8.66
N LEU A 67 4.52 -15.56 8.08
CA LEU A 67 5.61 -15.31 7.14
C LEU A 67 6.97 -15.12 7.82
N GLY A 68 6.99 -15.06 9.15
CA GLY A 68 8.20 -14.80 9.92
C GLY A 68 8.79 -13.41 9.65
N LEU A 69 8.01 -12.45 9.19
CA LEU A 69 8.46 -11.09 8.94
C LEU A 69 8.58 -10.31 10.26
N PRO A 70 9.54 -9.39 10.37
CA PRO A 70 9.61 -8.51 11.54
C PRO A 70 8.38 -7.60 11.57
N ALA A 71 7.80 -7.43 12.75
CA ALA A 71 6.66 -6.55 12.96
C ALA A 71 7.11 -5.08 12.97
N PRO A 72 6.53 -4.19 12.17
CA PRO A 72 6.76 -2.75 12.28
C PRO A 72 6.09 -2.19 13.54
N ALA A 73 6.41 -0.95 13.88
CA ALA A 73 5.64 -0.20 14.86
C ALA A 73 4.28 0.15 14.24
N TRP A 74 3.27 -0.63 14.55
CA TRP A 74 1.91 -0.41 14.09
C TRP A 74 0.94 -0.05 15.22
N VAL A 75 -0.10 0.71 14.89
CA VAL A 75 -1.19 1.04 15.81
C VAL A 75 -2.51 0.48 15.26
N PRO A 76 -3.25 -0.30 16.07
CA PRO A 76 -4.52 -0.86 15.62
C PRO A 76 -5.57 0.21 15.41
N ALA A 77 -6.40 0.07 14.38
CA ALA A 77 -7.58 0.87 14.12
C ALA A 77 -8.84 0.07 14.41
N THR A 78 -9.70 0.62 15.28
CA THR A 78 -10.99 0.03 15.67
C THR A 78 -12.17 0.91 15.29
N GLY A 79 -11.94 2.12 14.76
CA GLY A 79 -12.98 3.06 14.36
C GLY A 79 -12.53 3.99 13.26
N ALA A 80 -13.51 4.51 12.50
CA ALA A 80 -13.31 5.54 11.49
C ALA A 80 -14.57 6.38 11.33
N GLU A 81 -14.39 7.64 10.98
CA GLU A 81 -15.43 8.59 10.62
C GLU A 81 -15.41 8.80 9.11
N PHE A 82 -16.55 8.63 8.48
CA PHE A 82 -16.73 8.87 7.06
C PHE A 82 -17.61 10.11 6.86
N PHE A 83 -17.22 10.96 5.93
CA PHE A 83 -17.94 12.18 5.59
C PHE A 83 -18.34 12.17 4.11
N ASP A 84 -19.57 12.56 3.84
CA ASP A 84 -20.03 12.80 2.48
C ASP A 84 -19.71 14.24 2.01
N ALA A 85 -20.12 14.57 0.77
CA ALA A 85 -19.94 15.90 0.19
C ALA A 85 -20.62 17.04 0.97
N ARG A 86 -21.58 16.73 1.85
CA ARG A 86 -22.28 17.69 2.73
C ARG A 86 -21.75 17.67 4.16
N LEU A 87 -20.63 16.97 4.41
CA LEU A 87 -20.07 16.73 5.73
C LEU A 87 -21.01 16.00 6.70
N ARG A 88 -21.97 15.22 6.18
CA ARG A 88 -22.74 14.31 7.02
C ARG A 88 -21.80 13.19 7.44
N ARG A 89 -21.76 12.95 8.75
CA ARG A 89 -20.88 11.98 9.38
C ARG A 89 -21.55 10.62 9.52
N SER A 90 -20.87 9.58 9.13
CA SER A 90 -21.16 8.19 9.49
C SER A 90 -19.97 7.62 10.25
N GLU A 91 -20.19 6.82 11.25
CA GLU A 91 -19.14 6.24 12.10
C GLU A 91 -19.18 4.71 12.01
N VAL A 92 -18.02 4.13 11.83
CA VAL A 92 -17.82 2.68 11.90
C VAL A 92 -16.93 2.40 13.09
N SER A 93 -17.36 1.47 13.93
CA SER A 93 -16.57 1.00 15.07
C SER A 93 -16.59 -0.52 15.15
N SER A 94 -15.51 -1.10 15.67
CA SER A 94 -15.36 -2.55 15.87
C SER A 94 -14.72 -2.81 17.23
N LYS A 95 -15.10 -3.90 17.87
CA LYS A 95 -14.45 -4.37 19.11
C LYS A 95 -13.03 -4.83 18.85
N GLU A 96 -12.77 -5.34 17.65
CA GLU A 96 -11.49 -5.87 17.22
C GLU A 96 -10.89 -4.97 16.14
N PRO A 97 -9.57 -4.78 16.10
CA PRO A 97 -8.93 -4.05 15.02
C PRO A 97 -9.26 -4.66 13.65
N TYR A 98 -9.49 -3.81 12.66
CA TYR A 98 -9.72 -4.20 11.27
C TYR A 98 -8.65 -3.63 10.31
N ALA A 99 -7.78 -2.79 10.84
CA ALA A 99 -6.69 -2.18 10.11
C ALA A 99 -5.55 -1.78 11.05
N TRP A 100 -4.38 -1.52 10.50
CA TRP A 100 -3.14 -1.29 11.24
C TRP A 100 -2.42 -0.09 10.63
N PHE A 101 -2.28 0.99 11.39
CA PHE A 101 -1.49 2.14 10.95
C PHE A 101 -0.01 1.82 11.03
N VAL A 102 0.70 2.14 9.97
CA VAL A 102 2.15 2.06 9.87
C VAL A 102 2.70 3.36 9.31
N THR A 103 3.89 3.73 9.72
CA THR A 103 4.62 4.83 9.09
C THR A 103 5.40 4.29 7.89
N ARG A 104 5.39 5.03 6.78
CA ARG A 104 6.17 4.74 5.58
C ARG A 104 7.36 5.68 5.47
N GLY A 105 8.41 5.25 4.80
CA GLY A 105 9.57 6.09 4.53
C GLY A 105 10.90 5.51 4.96
N PRO A 106 12.01 6.27 4.79
CA PRO A 106 13.36 5.81 5.09
C PRO A 106 13.73 5.88 6.58
N GLY A 107 12.86 6.44 7.42
CA GLY A 107 13.12 6.58 8.86
C GLY A 107 13.13 5.26 9.61
N GLU A 108 13.77 5.25 10.77
CA GLU A 108 13.80 4.08 11.65
C GLU A 108 12.39 3.70 12.14
N GLY A 109 12.12 2.40 12.23
CA GLY A 109 10.84 1.84 12.70
C GLY A 109 9.69 1.94 11.69
N THR A 110 9.92 2.44 10.48
CA THR A 110 8.92 2.41 9.41
C THR A 110 8.71 0.99 8.88
N LEU A 111 7.60 0.74 8.20
CA LEU A 111 7.38 -0.53 7.51
C LEU A 111 8.54 -0.86 6.55
N ASP A 112 9.01 0.14 5.81
CA ASP A 112 10.04 -0.04 4.79
C ASP A 112 11.37 -0.47 5.40
N THR A 113 11.84 0.23 6.44
CA THR A 113 13.11 -0.10 7.12
C THR A 113 13.02 -1.37 7.94
N THR A 114 11.86 -1.68 8.50
CA THR A 114 11.62 -2.94 9.22
C THR A 114 11.72 -4.14 8.29
N LEU A 115 11.07 -4.09 7.12
CA LEU A 115 11.18 -5.16 6.12
C LEU A 115 12.60 -5.26 5.54
N LEU A 116 13.29 -4.13 5.34
CA LEU A 116 14.70 -4.12 4.94
C LEU A 116 15.57 -4.86 5.96
N GLY A 117 15.40 -4.54 7.25
CA GLY A 117 16.12 -5.23 8.34
C GLY A 117 15.89 -6.74 8.32
N GLY A 118 14.66 -7.17 8.08
CA GLY A 118 14.31 -8.59 7.92
C GLY A 118 15.02 -9.28 6.76
N ALA A 119 15.08 -8.61 5.59
CA ALA A 119 15.74 -9.15 4.41
C ALA A 119 17.27 -9.26 4.62
N LEU A 120 17.89 -8.22 5.19
CA LEU A 120 19.32 -8.22 5.52
C LEU A 120 19.66 -9.30 6.55
N ALA A 121 18.87 -9.41 7.62
CA ALA A 121 19.05 -10.43 8.65
C ALA A 121 18.88 -11.87 8.10
N ALA A 122 18.08 -12.04 7.06
CA ALA A 122 17.94 -13.32 6.35
C ALA A 122 19.12 -13.61 5.40
N GLY A 123 20.02 -12.64 5.15
CA GLY A 123 21.18 -12.80 4.28
C GLY A 123 20.97 -12.35 2.83
N ALA A 124 19.91 -11.60 2.53
CA ALA A 124 19.73 -10.99 1.22
C ALA A 124 20.69 -9.80 1.02
N GLU A 125 21.28 -9.68 -0.16
CA GLU A 125 22.08 -8.53 -0.58
C GLU A 125 21.15 -7.45 -1.19
N ILE A 126 21.24 -6.21 -0.71
CA ILE A 126 20.45 -5.10 -1.27
C ILE A 126 21.39 -4.08 -1.92
N ARG A 127 21.24 -3.86 -3.21
CA ARG A 127 22.03 -2.92 -4.01
C ARG A 127 21.22 -1.66 -4.26
N PHE A 128 21.49 -0.62 -3.49
CA PHE A 128 20.91 0.71 -3.67
C PHE A 128 21.55 1.45 -4.85
N ARG A 129 20.84 2.48 -5.36
CA ARG A 129 21.23 3.25 -6.56
C ARG A 129 21.52 2.36 -7.76
N SER A 130 20.80 1.23 -7.82
CA SER A 130 20.97 0.20 -8.82
C SER A 130 19.61 -0.10 -9.47
N ARG A 131 19.45 0.34 -10.70
CA ARG A 131 18.25 0.06 -11.50
C ARG A 131 18.45 -1.23 -12.27
N LEU A 132 17.49 -2.13 -12.16
CA LEU A 132 17.43 -3.35 -12.95
C LEU A 132 16.19 -3.33 -13.83
N GLU A 133 16.39 -3.60 -15.11
CA GLU A 133 15.26 -3.74 -16.05
C GLU A 133 14.56 -5.10 -15.84
N PRO A 134 13.23 -5.17 -16.10
CA PRO A 134 12.44 -6.37 -15.82
C PRO A 134 13.01 -7.66 -16.40
N LYS A 135 13.53 -7.63 -17.63
CA LYS A 135 14.10 -8.81 -18.31
C LYS A 135 15.27 -9.45 -17.58
N GLY A 136 16.01 -8.66 -16.80
CA GLY A 136 17.15 -9.13 -16.01
C GLY A 136 16.78 -9.67 -14.64
N ALA A 137 15.50 -9.60 -14.24
CA ALA A 137 15.05 -10.04 -12.94
C ALA A 137 14.37 -11.42 -12.96
N ASP A 138 14.48 -12.16 -11.88
CA ASP A 138 13.65 -13.34 -11.62
C ASP A 138 12.30 -12.95 -11.01
N LEU A 139 12.24 -11.78 -10.33
CA LEU A 139 11.02 -11.17 -9.82
C LEU A 139 11.05 -9.65 -10.00
N VAL A 140 9.97 -9.09 -10.51
CA VAL A 140 9.76 -7.64 -10.65
C VAL A 140 8.86 -7.13 -9.54
N ALA A 141 9.35 -6.22 -8.69
CA ALA A 141 8.64 -5.60 -7.57
C ALA A 141 8.85 -4.07 -7.52
N THR A 142 8.92 -3.44 -8.70
CA THR A 142 9.34 -2.04 -8.89
C THR A 142 8.25 -1.00 -8.58
N GLY A 143 7.08 -1.43 -8.12
CA GLY A 143 5.95 -0.55 -7.89
C GLY A 143 5.22 -0.13 -9.17
N PRO A 144 4.36 0.92 -9.12
CA PRO A 144 3.58 1.36 -10.27
C PRO A 144 4.49 1.96 -11.33
N GLN A 145 4.13 1.78 -12.60
CA GLN A 145 4.89 2.36 -13.72
C GLN A 145 4.09 3.43 -14.46
N THR A 146 2.78 3.22 -14.58
CA THR A 146 1.87 4.17 -15.21
C THR A 146 0.92 4.70 -14.12
N PRO A 147 0.82 6.00 -13.91
CA PRO A 147 -0.11 6.53 -12.91
C PRO A 147 -1.54 6.48 -13.47
N ASP A 148 -2.37 5.60 -12.91
CA ASP A 148 -3.82 5.62 -13.12
C ASP A 148 -4.52 6.48 -12.05
N GLY A 149 -3.81 6.76 -10.96
CA GLY A 149 -4.21 7.65 -9.90
C GLY A 149 -3.01 8.38 -9.29
N LEU A 150 -3.29 9.50 -8.68
CA LEU A 150 -2.32 10.37 -8.02
C LEU A 150 -2.82 10.72 -6.63
N ALA A 151 -1.94 10.63 -5.64
CA ALA A 151 -2.20 11.17 -4.32
C ALA A 151 -1.17 12.26 -3.99
N ARG A 152 -1.64 13.33 -3.35
CA ARG A 152 -0.81 14.28 -2.62
C ARG A 152 -1.06 14.06 -1.13
N GLU A 153 0.01 14.00 -0.36
CA GLU A 153 -0.01 13.72 1.07
C GLU A 153 0.85 14.73 1.82
N THR A 154 0.42 15.11 3.01
CA THR A 154 1.22 15.91 3.94
C THR A 154 1.36 15.12 5.23
N ALA A 155 2.58 14.75 5.59
CA ALA A 155 2.91 14.20 6.91
C ALA A 155 3.27 15.34 7.87
N PHE A 156 2.81 15.26 9.13
CA PHE A 156 2.99 16.31 10.13
C PHE A 156 3.01 15.75 11.54
N GLU A 157 3.46 16.56 12.49
CA GLU A 157 3.31 16.33 13.93
C GLU A 157 2.05 17.04 14.43
N THR A 158 1.38 16.45 15.44
CA THR A 158 0.10 16.94 15.94
C THR A 158 -0.10 16.63 17.43
N ASP A 159 -1.27 16.96 17.97
CA ASP A 159 -1.69 16.52 19.29
C ASP A 159 -1.76 14.98 19.36
N GLY A 160 -1.86 14.43 20.55
CA GLY A 160 -1.92 12.98 20.76
C GLY A 160 -3.26 12.32 20.39
N ALA A 161 -4.24 13.08 19.90
CA ALA A 161 -5.57 12.57 19.62
C ALA A 161 -5.58 11.66 18.39
N THR A 162 -6.27 10.51 18.49
CA THR A 162 -6.47 9.61 17.35
C THR A 162 -7.67 10.06 16.52
N ARG A 163 -7.44 10.27 15.22
CA ARG A 163 -8.50 10.58 14.24
C ARG A 163 -8.30 9.72 13.01
N VAL A 164 -9.37 9.08 12.59
CA VAL A 164 -9.41 8.30 11.34
C VAL A 164 -10.60 8.82 10.54
N ARG A 165 -10.36 9.75 9.63
CA ARG A 165 -11.39 10.45 8.88
C ARG A 165 -11.19 10.27 7.39
N VAL A 166 -12.28 9.97 6.69
CA VAL A 166 -12.30 9.83 5.24
C VAL A 166 -13.43 10.68 4.67
N LEU A 167 -13.14 11.48 3.66
CA LEU A 167 -14.09 12.33 2.95
C LEU A 167 -14.29 11.82 1.53
N PHE A 168 -15.54 11.47 1.22
CA PHE A 168 -15.98 11.12 -0.11
C PHE A 168 -16.74 12.30 -0.73
N ASP A 169 -16.03 13.08 -1.53
CA ASP A 169 -16.59 14.21 -2.24
C ASP A 169 -15.94 14.35 -3.62
N PRO A 170 -16.65 13.99 -4.70
CA PRO A 170 -16.13 14.09 -6.05
C PRO A 170 -15.70 15.49 -6.49
N SER A 171 -16.17 16.54 -5.80
CA SER A 171 -15.79 17.92 -6.11
C SER A 171 -14.40 18.30 -5.58
N VAL A 172 -13.89 17.55 -4.61
CA VAL A 172 -12.56 17.75 -4.00
C VAL A 172 -11.63 16.54 -4.14
N ALA A 173 -12.17 15.38 -4.51
CA ALA A 173 -11.38 14.17 -4.77
C ALA A 173 -12.03 13.35 -5.90
N PRO A 174 -11.92 13.78 -7.18
CA PRO A 174 -12.63 13.18 -8.29
C PRO A 174 -12.20 11.72 -8.53
N GLY A 175 -13.18 10.82 -8.33
CA GLY A 175 -13.02 9.38 -8.43
C GLY A 175 -12.22 8.73 -7.31
N GLY A 176 -11.85 9.48 -6.27
CA GLY A 176 -11.10 9.04 -5.12
C GLY A 176 -11.68 9.53 -3.80
N TYR A 177 -10.82 9.86 -2.85
CA TYR A 177 -11.22 10.33 -1.52
C TYR A 177 -10.10 11.16 -0.90
N ALA A 178 -10.46 11.95 0.13
CA ALA A 178 -9.48 12.59 1.00
C ALA A 178 -9.53 11.95 2.39
N TYR A 179 -8.44 12.05 3.14
CA TYR A 179 -8.35 11.46 4.46
C TYR A 179 -7.48 12.27 5.40
N LEU A 180 -7.79 12.15 6.67
CA LEU A 180 -7.00 12.69 7.77
C LEU A 180 -6.81 11.58 8.80
N PHE A 181 -5.59 11.16 8.99
CA PHE A 181 -5.20 10.20 10.02
C PHE A 181 -4.30 10.87 11.02
N THR A 182 -4.61 10.78 12.31
CA THR A 182 -3.70 11.15 13.39
C THR A 182 -3.63 10.02 14.41
N VAL A 183 -2.41 9.63 14.75
CA VAL A 183 -2.14 8.54 15.69
C VAL A 183 -0.82 8.79 16.40
N GLY A 184 -0.81 8.78 17.73
CA GLY A 184 0.41 8.86 18.52
C GLY A 184 1.24 10.13 18.27
N GLY A 185 0.59 11.29 18.08
CA GLY A 185 1.25 12.57 17.84
C GLY A 185 1.74 12.78 16.39
N ARG A 186 1.47 11.83 15.48
CA ARG A 186 1.76 11.94 14.04
C ARG A 186 0.48 12.04 13.25
N GLY A 187 0.52 12.78 12.17
CA GLY A 187 -0.62 12.91 11.27
C GLY A 187 -0.25 12.81 9.81
N THR A 188 -1.23 12.41 9.01
CA THR A 188 -1.17 12.50 7.55
C THR A 188 -2.52 12.97 7.04
N PHE A 189 -2.50 14.04 6.28
CA PHE A 189 -3.60 14.44 5.43
C PHE A 189 -3.28 14.03 3.99
N GLY A 190 -4.22 13.38 3.31
CA GLY A 190 -4.03 12.96 1.93
C GLY A 190 -5.27 13.21 1.08
N CYS A 191 -5.03 13.42 -0.21
CA CYS A 191 -6.06 13.47 -1.25
C CYS A 191 -5.63 12.60 -2.41
N ALA A 192 -6.40 11.56 -2.69
CA ALA A 192 -6.19 10.61 -3.78
C ALA A 192 -7.24 10.84 -4.86
N ILE A 193 -6.82 10.96 -6.11
CA ILE A 193 -7.70 11.17 -7.27
C ILE A 193 -7.34 10.21 -8.40
N VAL A 194 -8.34 9.88 -9.23
CA VAL A 194 -8.15 9.04 -10.43
C VAL A 194 -8.70 9.71 -11.69
N ARG A 195 -9.17 10.93 -11.57
CA ARG A 195 -9.62 11.76 -12.69
C ARG A 195 -9.05 13.16 -12.53
N ASP A 196 -8.77 13.83 -13.67
CA ASP A 196 -8.16 15.17 -13.69
C ASP A 196 -6.90 15.28 -12.83
N LEU A 197 -5.95 14.36 -13.07
CA LEU A 197 -4.72 14.23 -12.28
C LEU A 197 -3.91 15.53 -12.22
N GLY A 198 -3.97 16.38 -13.26
CA GLY A 198 -3.32 17.69 -13.28
C GLY A 198 -3.88 18.69 -12.27
N GLY A 199 -5.07 18.43 -11.72
CA GLY A 199 -5.71 19.27 -10.71
C GLY A 199 -5.41 18.89 -9.27
N ILE A 200 -4.51 17.93 -8.99
CA ILE A 200 -4.30 17.36 -7.65
C ILE A 200 -4.07 18.41 -6.56
N ASP A 201 -3.25 19.43 -6.81
CA ASP A 201 -2.96 20.46 -5.81
C ASP A 201 -4.20 21.27 -5.44
N ARG A 202 -5.00 21.65 -6.43
CA ARG A 202 -6.27 22.35 -6.20
C ARG A 202 -7.26 21.49 -5.41
N TYR A 203 -7.36 20.20 -5.73
CA TYR A 203 -8.23 19.26 -5.04
C TYR A 203 -7.76 19.03 -3.61
N PHE A 204 -6.46 18.87 -3.43
CA PHE A 204 -5.86 18.69 -2.11
C PHE A 204 -6.18 19.87 -1.17
N GLU A 205 -5.95 21.12 -1.61
CA GLU A 205 -6.19 22.29 -0.76
C GLU A 205 -7.69 22.43 -0.41
N ARG A 206 -8.58 22.20 -1.36
CA ARG A 206 -10.03 22.21 -1.10
C ARG A 206 -10.48 21.11 -0.16
N ALA A 207 -9.94 19.90 -0.32
CA ALA A 207 -10.25 18.78 0.54
C ALA A 207 -9.75 19.04 1.97
N LYS A 208 -8.54 19.61 2.09
CA LYS A 208 -7.93 19.99 3.37
C LYS A 208 -8.76 21.03 4.10
N GLU A 209 -9.12 22.12 3.43
CA GLU A 209 -9.98 23.16 3.98
C GLU A 209 -11.31 22.56 4.47
N LYS A 210 -11.95 21.73 3.63
CA LYS A 210 -13.23 21.11 3.92
C LYS A 210 -13.16 20.16 5.11
N LEU A 211 -12.18 19.28 5.17
CA LEU A 211 -12.06 18.29 6.24
C LEU A 211 -11.62 18.93 7.57
N LEU A 212 -10.77 19.96 7.51
CA LEU A 212 -10.35 20.73 8.69
C LEU A 212 -11.43 21.72 9.20
N SER A 213 -12.49 21.99 8.41
CA SER A 213 -13.65 22.73 8.90
C SER A 213 -14.46 21.95 9.94
N VAL A 214 -14.38 20.61 9.93
CA VAL A 214 -15.01 19.74 10.94
C VAL A 214 -14.33 19.91 12.30
N GLU A 215 -13.01 19.96 12.30
CA GLU A 215 -12.18 20.16 13.49
C GLU A 215 -10.82 20.72 13.09
N LYS A 216 -10.37 21.74 13.78
CA LYS A 216 -9.00 22.26 13.60
C LYS A 216 -8.00 21.25 14.19
N VAL A 217 -7.04 20.84 13.39
CA VAL A 217 -5.98 19.92 13.79
C VAL A 217 -4.64 20.65 13.65
N PRO A 218 -3.81 20.70 14.70
CA PRO A 218 -2.44 21.23 14.60
C PRO A 218 -1.65 20.41 13.57
N MET A 219 -0.91 21.09 12.70
CA MET A 219 -0.08 20.46 11.66
C MET A 219 1.31 21.10 11.68
N GLU A 220 2.17 20.60 12.57
CA GLU A 220 3.53 21.11 12.74
C GLU A 220 4.53 20.31 11.90
N GLY A 221 5.60 20.95 11.42
CA GLY A 221 6.65 20.27 10.65
C GLY A 221 6.15 19.60 9.36
N ALA A 222 5.13 20.16 8.73
CA ALA A 222 4.47 19.58 7.56
C ALA A 222 5.45 19.31 6.41
N ARG A 223 5.38 18.10 5.81
CA ARG A 223 6.19 17.65 4.68
C ARG A 223 5.28 17.02 3.65
N ASP A 224 5.34 17.53 2.43
CA ASP A 224 4.51 17.05 1.31
C ASP A 224 5.20 15.94 0.53
N ALA A 225 4.38 15.00 0.04
CA ALA A 225 4.78 13.96 -0.88
C ALA A 225 3.71 13.74 -1.95
N TYR A 226 4.13 13.16 -3.07
CA TYR A 226 3.24 12.69 -4.12
C TYR A 226 3.46 11.21 -4.32
N SER A 227 2.39 10.46 -4.43
CA SER A 227 2.44 9.04 -4.73
C SER A 227 1.53 8.68 -5.91
N PHE A 228 2.02 7.76 -6.73
CA PHE A 228 1.26 7.22 -7.86
C PHE A 228 0.58 5.94 -7.43
N MET A 229 -0.63 5.72 -7.97
CA MET A 229 -1.37 4.48 -7.84
C MET A 229 -1.61 3.89 -9.22
N ASN A 230 -1.51 2.58 -9.33
CA ASN A 230 -1.83 1.85 -10.54
C ASN A 230 -3.13 1.08 -10.32
N PHE A 231 -4.20 1.50 -10.98
CA PHE A 231 -5.50 0.83 -10.96
C PHE A 231 -5.70 -0.06 -12.19
N ALA A 232 -4.67 -0.80 -12.62
CA ALA A 232 -4.80 -1.74 -13.72
C ALA A 232 -5.98 -2.68 -13.48
N LEU A 233 -6.93 -2.73 -14.43
CA LEU A 233 -8.18 -3.49 -14.33
C LEU A 233 -7.98 -5.00 -14.53
N ALA A 234 -6.82 -5.41 -15.07
CA ALA A 234 -6.46 -6.80 -15.24
C ALA A 234 -5.09 -7.02 -14.60
N PRO A 235 -5.01 -7.75 -13.47
CA PRO A 235 -3.72 -8.01 -12.85
C PRO A 235 -2.89 -8.89 -13.78
N GLU A 236 -1.87 -8.31 -14.35
CA GLU A 236 -0.82 -9.05 -15.03
C GLU A 236 0.16 -9.54 -13.98
N ALA A 237 0.08 -10.80 -13.61
CA ALA A 237 1.05 -11.41 -12.70
C ALA A 237 2.44 -11.53 -13.32
N SER A 238 2.68 -10.90 -14.47
CA SER A 238 3.96 -10.89 -15.17
C SER A 238 4.26 -9.54 -15.80
N ARG A 239 5.55 -9.23 -15.92
CA ARG A 239 6.07 -8.06 -16.62
C ARG A 239 7.23 -8.47 -17.52
N GLU A 240 7.11 -8.19 -18.82
CA GLU A 240 8.09 -8.63 -19.82
C GLU A 240 8.42 -10.15 -19.72
N GLY A 241 7.40 -10.97 -19.41
CA GLY A 241 7.53 -12.41 -19.22
C GLY A 241 8.14 -12.84 -17.89
N ARG A 242 8.34 -11.92 -16.95
CA ARG A 242 8.86 -12.20 -15.60
C ARG A 242 7.75 -12.09 -14.56
N PRO A 243 7.74 -12.93 -13.49
CA PRO A 243 6.84 -12.78 -12.36
C PRO A 243 6.87 -11.34 -11.83
N ALA A 244 5.69 -10.75 -11.58
CA ALA A 244 5.58 -9.39 -11.07
C ALA A 244 4.69 -9.35 -9.82
N ALA A 245 5.22 -8.85 -8.70
CA ALA A 245 4.54 -8.77 -7.41
C ALA A 245 4.28 -7.31 -6.97
N GLY A 246 3.35 -7.13 -6.05
CA GLY A 246 2.90 -5.81 -5.62
C GLY A 246 2.26 -5.02 -6.76
N GLU A 247 2.37 -3.70 -6.72
CA GLU A 247 1.81 -2.82 -7.76
C GLU A 247 2.44 -3.06 -9.15
N ALA A 248 3.65 -3.62 -9.24
CA ALA A 248 4.24 -4.01 -10.53
C ALA A 248 3.41 -5.10 -11.23
N GLY A 249 2.73 -5.97 -10.48
CA GLY A 249 1.80 -6.97 -10.95
C GLY A 249 0.33 -6.57 -10.79
N ALA A 250 0.04 -5.29 -10.54
CA ALA A 250 -1.30 -4.74 -10.31
C ALA A 250 -2.03 -5.39 -9.11
N PHE A 251 -1.30 -5.84 -8.09
CA PHE A 251 -1.88 -6.38 -6.87
C PHE A 251 -2.22 -5.26 -5.88
N GLN A 252 -3.48 -4.85 -5.91
CA GLN A 252 -4.04 -3.86 -4.98
C GLN A 252 -5.57 -3.97 -4.93
N ASP A 253 -6.17 -3.25 -4.00
CA ASP A 253 -7.61 -2.99 -3.98
C ASP A 253 -7.97 -1.89 -4.98
N TYR A 254 -8.99 -2.15 -5.82
CA TYR A 254 -9.42 -1.20 -6.85
C TYR A 254 -10.33 -0.09 -6.33
N LEU A 255 -10.93 -0.26 -5.14
CA LEU A 255 -11.84 0.73 -4.58
C LEU A 255 -11.06 1.88 -3.92
N PHE A 256 -10.14 1.56 -3.01
CA PHE A 256 -9.41 2.53 -2.21
C PHE A 256 -7.91 2.62 -2.54
N GLY A 257 -7.40 1.79 -3.45
CA GLY A 257 -5.98 1.76 -3.76
C GLY A 257 -5.11 1.18 -2.65
N LEU A 258 -5.69 0.42 -1.71
CA LEU A 258 -4.95 -0.21 -0.62
C LEU A 258 -4.11 -1.37 -1.16
N GLY A 259 -2.79 -1.24 -1.13
CA GLY A 259 -1.89 -2.16 -1.81
C GLY A 259 -0.87 -2.87 -0.92
N MET A 260 -0.65 -2.44 0.34
CA MET A 260 0.45 -2.97 1.16
C MET A 260 0.28 -4.44 1.51
N ARG A 261 -0.93 -4.85 1.91
CA ARG A 261 -1.20 -6.27 2.20
C ARG A 261 -1.04 -7.13 0.96
N TYR A 262 -1.57 -6.66 -0.18
CA TYR A 262 -1.38 -7.33 -1.47
C TYR A 262 0.11 -7.42 -1.86
N ALA A 263 0.89 -6.36 -1.62
CA ALA A 263 2.31 -6.36 -1.92
C ALA A 263 3.06 -7.43 -1.10
N ILE A 264 2.83 -7.48 0.20
CA ILE A 264 3.43 -8.49 1.09
C ILE A 264 2.99 -9.91 0.68
N SER A 265 1.68 -10.11 0.50
CA SER A 265 1.12 -11.43 0.15
C SER A 265 1.58 -11.92 -1.22
N SER A 266 1.63 -11.05 -2.23
CA SER A 266 2.10 -11.43 -3.57
C SER A 266 3.61 -11.63 -3.62
N GLY A 267 4.38 -10.88 -2.83
CA GLY A 267 5.81 -11.10 -2.64
C GLY A 267 6.10 -12.47 -2.01
N ALA A 268 5.32 -12.86 -1.00
CA ALA A 268 5.42 -14.18 -0.40
C ALA A 268 5.08 -15.30 -1.38
N LEU A 269 3.99 -15.13 -2.14
CA LEU A 269 3.58 -16.09 -3.17
C LEU A 269 4.62 -16.22 -4.30
N ALA A 270 5.27 -15.10 -4.69
CA ALA A 270 6.34 -15.12 -5.67
C ALA A 270 7.58 -15.88 -5.16
N ALA A 271 7.91 -15.74 -3.87
CA ALA A 271 8.97 -16.54 -3.27
C ALA A 271 8.65 -18.04 -3.29
N GLU A 272 7.41 -18.42 -2.96
CA GLU A 272 6.93 -19.80 -3.04
C GLU A 272 7.07 -20.35 -4.46
N ALA A 273 6.57 -19.63 -5.47
CA ALA A 273 6.68 -20.01 -6.87
C ALA A 273 8.13 -20.20 -7.34
N LEU A 274 9.04 -19.28 -6.95
CA LEU A 274 10.47 -19.39 -7.30
C LEU A 274 11.18 -20.54 -6.60
N LEU A 275 10.69 -21.00 -5.47
CA LEU A 275 11.25 -22.14 -4.73
C LEU A 275 10.70 -23.48 -5.25
N SER A 276 9.39 -23.53 -5.54
CA SER A 276 8.73 -24.76 -6.01
C SER A 276 8.87 -25.01 -7.52
N GLY A 277 9.12 -23.94 -8.30
CA GLY A 277 9.08 -23.97 -9.76
C GLY A 277 7.67 -23.92 -10.34
N GLU A 278 6.67 -23.63 -9.53
CA GLU A 278 5.27 -23.47 -9.98
C GLU A 278 5.05 -22.17 -10.75
N ASP A 279 4.00 -22.14 -11.57
CA ASP A 279 3.61 -20.94 -12.30
C ASP A 279 3.01 -19.87 -11.35
N PHE A 280 3.77 -18.81 -11.12
CA PHE A 280 3.33 -17.69 -10.29
C PHE A 280 2.00 -17.08 -10.74
N ALA A 281 1.76 -16.99 -12.07
CA ALA A 281 0.52 -16.42 -12.58
C ALA A 281 -0.69 -17.31 -12.24
N ALA A 282 -0.53 -18.62 -12.25
CA ALA A 282 -1.57 -19.57 -11.83
C ALA A 282 -1.86 -19.45 -10.34
N LEU A 283 -0.82 -19.43 -9.49
CA LEU A 283 -0.94 -19.25 -8.06
C LEU A 283 -1.60 -17.91 -7.71
N ALA A 284 -1.18 -16.83 -8.36
CA ALA A 284 -1.73 -15.50 -8.15
C ALA A 284 -3.22 -15.41 -8.52
N ARG A 285 -3.62 -16.01 -9.66
CA ARG A 285 -5.04 -16.10 -10.05
C ARG A 285 -5.85 -16.86 -9.01
N ALA A 286 -5.37 -18.00 -8.55
CA ALA A 286 -6.06 -18.78 -7.53
C ALA A 286 -6.25 -18.00 -6.21
N ARG A 287 -5.22 -17.28 -5.79
CA ARG A 287 -5.20 -16.57 -4.50
C ARG A 287 -5.98 -15.25 -4.53
N PHE A 288 -5.85 -14.43 -5.58
CA PHE A 288 -6.29 -13.04 -5.57
C PHE A 288 -7.50 -12.74 -6.45
N SER A 289 -7.80 -13.54 -7.51
CA SER A 289 -8.78 -13.15 -8.53
C SER A 289 -10.18 -12.90 -7.99
N ARG A 290 -10.65 -13.70 -7.02
CA ARG A 290 -11.98 -13.51 -6.41
C ARG A 290 -12.10 -12.15 -5.72
N ARG A 291 -11.09 -11.78 -4.94
CA ARG A 291 -11.08 -10.53 -4.16
C ARG A 291 -10.94 -9.32 -5.07
N GLN A 292 -10.08 -9.42 -6.07
CA GLN A 292 -9.92 -8.37 -7.07
C GLN A 292 -11.20 -8.13 -7.86
N ARG A 293 -11.96 -9.19 -8.22
CA ARG A 293 -13.27 -9.04 -8.87
C ARG A 293 -14.27 -8.34 -7.95
N VAL A 294 -14.34 -8.69 -6.67
CA VAL A 294 -15.21 -8.01 -5.71
C VAL A 294 -14.83 -6.54 -5.58
N SER A 295 -13.56 -6.24 -5.43
CA SER A 295 -13.05 -4.86 -5.36
C SER A 295 -13.36 -4.08 -6.64
N LEU A 296 -13.22 -4.70 -7.82
CA LEU A 296 -13.59 -4.09 -9.11
C LEU A 296 -15.10 -3.79 -9.21
N VAL A 297 -15.95 -4.72 -8.76
CA VAL A 297 -17.40 -4.50 -8.71
C VAL A 297 -17.73 -3.34 -7.77
N ASN A 298 -17.13 -3.31 -6.59
CA ASN A 298 -17.30 -2.22 -5.64
C ASN A 298 -16.84 -0.88 -6.23
N ARG A 299 -15.74 -0.86 -6.98
CA ARG A 299 -15.28 0.32 -7.70
C ARG A 299 -16.30 0.79 -8.74
N PHE A 300 -16.82 -0.12 -9.54
CA PHE A 300 -17.85 0.19 -10.53
C PHE A 300 -19.12 0.76 -9.87
N LEU A 301 -19.59 0.14 -8.78
CA LEU A 301 -20.74 0.63 -8.01
C LEU A 301 -20.48 2.03 -7.44
N TYR A 302 -19.30 2.26 -6.88
CA TYR A 302 -18.89 3.57 -6.36
C TYR A 302 -18.93 4.65 -7.47
N GLU A 303 -18.39 4.34 -8.65
CA GLU A 303 -18.38 5.28 -9.77
C GLU A 303 -19.77 5.51 -10.38
N ALA A 304 -20.59 4.47 -10.48
CA ALA A 304 -21.94 4.56 -11.04
C ALA A 304 -22.92 5.28 -10.10
N ALA A 305 -22.77 5.07 -8.80
CA ALA A 305 -23.65 5.66 -7.80
C ALA A 305 -23.29 7.13 -7.47
N GLY A 306 -22.08 7.59 -7.83
CA GLY A 306 -21.62 8.95 -7.54
C GLY A 306 -21.80 9.31 -6.06
N SER A 307 -22.27 10.53 -5.79
CA SER A 307 -22.55 10.98 -4.42
C SER A 307 -23.77 10.29 -3.76
N LEU A 308 -24.60 9.58 -4.52
CA LEU A 308 -25.72 8.77 -4.01
C LEU A 308 -25.27 7.42 -3.47
N GLY A 309 -24.11 6.92 -3.89
CA GLY A 309 -23.62 5.57 -3.52
C GLY A 309 -23.28 5.41 -2.06
N LEU A 310 -22.91 6.47 -1.37
CA LEU A 310 -22.63 6.41 0.06
C LEU A 310 -23.88 6.10 0.89
N SER A 311 -25.04 6.57 0.49
CA SER A 311 -26.30 6.26 1.18
C SER A 311 -26.74 4.79 1.05
N LEU A 312 -26.18 4.04 0.10
CA LEU A 312 -26.43 2.60 -0.06
C LEU A 312 -25.56 1.73 0.84
N PHE A 313 -24.42 2.25 1.29
CA PHE A 313 -23.54 1.57 2.25
C PHE A 313 -23.89 1.88 3.72
N GLU A 314 -24.79 2.82 3.96
CA GLU A 314 -25.26 3.22 5.29
C GLU A 314 -26.50 2.42 5.77
N ARG A 315 -26.97 1.44 5.00
CA ARG A 315 -28.06 0.53 5.34
C ARG A 315 -27.51 -0.91 5.38
#